data_4ef3638753d5081b2de06b2aed2923a9
#
_entry.id   4ef3638753d5081b2de06b2aed2923a9
#
_cell.length_a   1.000
_cell.length_b   1.000
_cell.length_c   1.000
_cell.angle_alpha   90.00
_cell.angle_beta   90.00
_cell.angle_gamma   90.00
#
_symmetry.space_group_name_H-M   'P 1'
#
loop_
_entity.id
_entity.type
_entity.pdbx_description
1 polymer ?
#
loop_
_entity_poly.entity_id
_entity_poly.type
_entity_poly.pdbx_seq_one_letter_code
_entity_poly.pdbx_strand_id
1 'polypeptide(L)'
;YASGLGYYAAGARKFGSAGDFVTAPEMTGLFGQTVAAQVREIMLLSARQIIEVGAGSGRLAADLLLELERLDCLPDQYAILDLSADLRQRQQETIAKAAPHLLDRVVWLDRLPETFSGVVLANELLDALPAEVVAWRENGIFNRGVAVDAAGCFTWSERPASGALLAAAEAIGTKYELPPGFESEISLAARAWSAEWAHRLSCGALLLIDYGFPQREFYHQQRASGTLMCHYRHRAHADPFWLPGLNDITAHVD
;
A
#
# COMPACT_ATOMS: atom_id res chain seq x y z
N TYR A 1 5.06 9.92 3.78
CA TYR A 1 4.05 10.07 4.86
C TYR A 1 4.35 11.16 5.89
N ALA A 2 5.50 11.87 5.81
CA ALA A 2 5.79 12.98 6.72
C ALA A 2 4.70 14.05 6.61
N SER A 3 4.11 14.46 7.75
CA SER A 3 3.01 15.43 7.78
C SER A 3 3.43 16.76 7.10
N GLY A 4 2.69 17.19 6.09
CA GLY A 4 2.92 18.40 5.31
C GLY A 4 4.10 18.38 4.33
N LEU A 5 4.95 17.35 4.36
CA LEU A 5 6.16 17.25 3.53
C LEU A 5 6.22 15.96 2.70
N GLY A 6 5.54 14.90 3.16
CA GLY A 6 5.56 13.61 2.47
C GLY A 6 4.69 13.61 1.20
N TYR A 7 5.07 12.81 0.23
CA TYR A 7 4.39 12.68 -1.05
C TYR A 7 2.86 12.51 -0.89
N TYR A 8 2.40 11.61 -0.02
CA TYR A 8 0.96 11.39 0.23
C TYR A 8 0.29 12.46 1.10
N ALA A 9 1.05 13.22 1.88
CA ALA A 9 0.53 14.29 2.74
C ALA A 9 0.53 15.68 2.06
N ALA A 10 1.30 15.86 0.98
CA ALA A 10 1.33 17.10 0.22
C ALA A 10 0.22 17.10 -0.84
N GLY A 11 -0.50 18.22 -1.01
CA GLY A 11 -1.70 18.38 -1.85
C GLY A 11 -1.52 18.25 -3.37
N ALA A 12 -0.52 17.50 -3.86
CA ALA A 12 -0.30 17.26 -5.29
C ALA A 12 -1.35 16.29 -5.89
N ARG A 13 -1.64 16.42 -7.18
CA ARG A 13 -2.47 15.44 -7.91
C ARG A 13 -1.63 14.19 -8.19
N LYS A 14 -1.89 13.11 -7.49
CA LYS A 14 -1.12 11.85 -7.53
C LYS A 14 -1.73 10.82 -8.46
N PHE A 15 -3.06 10.75 -8.53
CA PHE A 15 -3.82 9.71 -9.23
C PHE A 15 -4.43 10.20 -10.55
N GLY A 16 -4.56 9.27 -11.51
CA GLY A 16 -5.23 9.48 -12.79
C GLY A 16 -4.32 10.07 -13.87
N SER A 17 -4.89 10.36 -15.04
CA SER A 17 -4.16 10.84 -16.24
C SER A 17 -3.39 12.16 -16.03
N ALA A 18 -3.74 12.93 -15.01
CA ALA A 18 -3.07 14.18 -14.65
C ALA A 18 -2.12 14.01 -13.42
N GLY A 19 -1.96 12.79 -12.91
CA GLY A 19 -1.10 12.43 -11.78
C GLY A 19 0.21 11.78 -12.19
N ASP A 20 0.84 11.10 -11.23
CA ASP A 20 2.12 10.43 -11.45
C ASP A 20 1.93 8.99 -11.94
N PHE A 21 0.79 8.36 -11.61
CA PHE A 21 0.47 6.99 -12.00
C PHE A 21 -1.05 6.77 -12.11
N VAL A 22 -1.44 5.67 -12.75
CA VAL A 22 -2.83 5.22 -12.91
C VAL A 22 -2.96 3.85 -12.30
N THR A 23 -3.85 3.71 -11.32
CA THR A 23 -4.16 2.44 -10.66
C THR A 23 -5.25 1.68 -11.41
N ALA A 24 -5.39 0.38 -11.16
CA ALA A 24 -6.38 -0.46 -11.82
C ALA A 24 -7.84 0.08 -11.72
N PRO A 25 -8.31 0.62 -10.58
CA PRO A 25 -9.61 1.25 -10.48
C PRO A 25 -9.82 2.45 -11.41
N GLU A 26 -8.76 3.22 -11.68
CA GLU A 26 -8.83 4.40 -12.57
C GLU A 26 -8.89 4.01 -14.06
N MET A 27 -8.42 2.82 -14.40
CA MET A 27 -8.39 2.34 -15.78
C MET A 27 -9.74 1.83 -16.25
N THR A 28 -10.47 1.09 -15.40
CA THR A 28 -11.72 0.45 -15.78
C THR A 28 -12.58 0.07 -14.58
N GLY A 29 -13.90 0.25 -14.71
CA GLY A 29 -14.87 -0.22 -13.71
C GLY A 29 -14.93 -1.76 -13.58
N LEU A 30 -14.38 -2.52 -14.55
CA LEU A 30 -14.34 -3.99 -14.46
C LEU A 30 -13.53 -4.47 -13.24
N PHE A 31 -12.50 -3.72 -12.84
CA PHE A 31 -11.74 -4.04 -11.64
C PHE A 31 -12.64 -4.03 -10.41
N GLY A 32 -13.36 -2.93 -10.17
CA GLY A 32 -14.32 -2.82 -9.06
C GLY A 32 -15.41 -3.89 -9.10
N GLN A 33 -15.95 -4.21 -10.30
CA GLN A 33 -16.93 -5.28 -10.46
C GLN A 33 -16.39 -6.66 -10.09
N THR A 34 -15.13 -6.95 -10.45
CA THR A 34 -14.47 -8.22 -10.11
C THR A 34 -14.22 -8.30 -8.59
N VAL A 35 -13.73 -7.22 -7.98
CA VAL A 35 -13.50 -7.16 -6.53
C VAL A 35 -14.84 -7.27 -5.77
N ALA A 36 -15.91 -6.66 -6.27
CA ALA A 36 -17.24 -6.73 -5.67
C ALA A 36 -17.77 -8.17 -5.56
N ALA A 37 -17.50 -9.04 -6.54
CA ALA A 37 -17.89 -10.43 -6.48
C ALA A 37 -17.24 -11.14 -5.28
N GLN A 38 -15.94 -10.94 -5.07
CA GLN A 38 -15.20 -11.51 -3.93
C GLN A 38 -15.65 -10.89 -2.60
N VAL A 39 -15.82 -9.57 -2.56
CA VAL A 39 -16.32 -8.85 -1.37
C VAL A 39 -17.69 -9.36 -0.95
N ARG A 40 -18.60 -9.58 -1.91
CA ARG A 40 -19.93 -10.15 -1.67
C ARG A 40 -19.84 -11.54 -1.01
N GLU A 41 -18.99 -12.43 -1.50
CA GLU A 41 -18.82 -13.77 -0.92
C GLU A 41 -18.37 -13.68 0.54
N ILE A 42 -17.40 -12.82 0.85
CA ILE A 42 -16.90 -12.63 2.21
C ILE A 42 -18.00 -12.04 3.12
N MET A 43 -18.74 -11.03 2.65
CA MET A 43 -19.83 -10.43 3.41
C MET A 43 -20.94 -11.44 3.77
N LEU A 44 -21.25 -12.36 2.86
CA LEU A 44 -22.25 -13.42 3.10
C LEU A 44 -21.81 -14.43 4.17
N LEU A 45 -20.50 -14.57 4.38
CA LEU A 45 -19.90 -15.46 5.37
C LEU A 45 -19.53 -14.75 6.69
N SER A 46 -19.65 -13.43 6.75
CA SER A 46 -19.23 -12.65 7.91
C SER A 46 -20.26 -11.58 8.28
N ALA A 47 -19.97 -10.32 8.03
CA ALA A 47 -20.88 -9.19 8.24
C ALA A 47 -20.91 -8.29 6.99
N ARG A 48 -22.05 -7.62 6.78
CA ARG A 48 -22.25 -6.67 5.67
C ARG A 48 -21.57 -5.33 5.94
N GLN A 49 -20.28 -5.38 6.22
CA GLN A 49 -19.45 -4.20 6.50
C GLN A 49 -18.18 -4.25 5.67
N ILE A 50 -17.77 -3.10 5.20
CA ILE A 50 -16.52 -2.92 4.43
C ILE A 50 -15.72 -1.79 5.08
N ILE A 51 -14.42 -2.00 5.24
CA ILE A 51 -13.46 -0.92 5.50
C ILE A 51 -12.45 -0.92 4.36
N GLU A 52 -12.41 0.15 3.58
CA GLU A 52 -11.36 0.40 2.60
C GLU A 52 -10.29 1.29 3.21
N VAL A 53 -9.04 0.84 3.16
CA VAL A 53 -7.89 1.60 3.66
C VAL A 53 -7.12 2.16 2.47
N GLY A 54 -6.94 3.49 2.44
CA GLY A 54 -6.25 4.15 1.33
C GLY A 54 -7.07 4.16 0.04
N ALA A 55 -8.32 4.63 0.08
CA ALA A 55 -9.26 4.60 -1.05
C ALA A 55 -8.88 5.50 -2.23
N GLY A 56 -7.73 6.17 -2.20
CA GLY A 56 -7.23 7.03 -3.27
C GLY A 56 -8.23 8.10 -3.70
N SER A 57 -8.67 8.05 -4.95
CA SER A 57 -9.69 8.96 -5.47
C SER A 57 -11.14 8.64 -5.05
N GLY A 58 -11.38 7.46 -4.44
CA GLY A 58 -12.71 6.93 -4.14
C GLY A 58 -13.38 6.20 -5.31
N ARG A 59 -12.65 5.97 -6.40
CA ARG A 59 -13.19 5.30 -7.58
C ARG A 59 -13.56 3.85 -7.30
N LEU A 60 -12.70 3.10 -6.61
CA LEU A 60 -12.97 1.72 -6.23
C LEU A 60 -14.20 1.63 -5.33
N ALA A 61 -14.31 2.49 -4.32
CA ALA A 61 -15.48 2.56 -3.45
C ALA A 61 -16.78 2.78 -4.24
N ALA A 62 -16.79 3.72 -5.18
CA ALA A 62 -17.95 4.00 -6.02
C ALA A 62 -18.33 2.79 -6.89
N ASP A 63 -17.38 2.17 -7.56
CA ASP A 63 -17.61 1.01 -8.44
C ASP A 63 -18.07 -0.21 -7.62
N LEU A 64 -17.50 -0.45 -6.43
CA LEU A 64 -17.93 -1.50 -5.51
C LEU A 64 -19.38 -1.30 -5.05
N LEU A 65 -19.73 -0.10 -4.61
CA LEU A 65 -21.08 0.20 -4.12
C LEU A 65 -22.12 -0.03 -5.22
N LEU A 66 -21.87 0.46 -6.45
CA LEU A 66 -22.78 0.28 -7.58
C LEU A 66 -22.93 -1.20 -7.97
N GLU A 67 -21.83 -1.95 -7.98
CA GLU A 67 -21.90 -3.36 -8.33
C GLU A 67 -22.55 -4.20 -7.22
N LEU A 68 -22.27 -3.91 -5.95
CA LEU A 68 -22.92 -4.58 -4.82
C LEU A 68 -24.42 -4.27 -4.76
N GLU A 69 -24.86 -3.08 -5.18
CA GLU A 69 -26.28 -2.76 -5.38
C GLU A 69 -26.89 -3.64 -6.47
N ARG A 70 -26.22 -3.73 -7.63
CA ARG A 70 -26.67 -4.60 -8.74
C ARG A 70 -26.77 -6.07 -8.34
N LEU A 71 -25.92 -6.52 -7.40
CA LEU A 71 -25.89 -7.89 -6.87
C LEU A 71 -26.85 -8.09 -5.68
N ASP A 72 -27.67 -7.10 -5.33
CA ASP A 72 -28.57 -7.10 -4.17
C ASP A 72 -27.85 -7.46 -2.85
N CYS A 73 -26.63 -6.93 -2.69
CA CYS A 73 -25.77 -7.22 -1.55
C CYS A 73 -25.02 -5.96 -1.05
N LEU A 74 -25.74 -4.86 -0.91
CA LEU A 74 -25.15 -3.64 -0.35
C LEU A 74 -24.64 -3.87 1.08
N PRO A 75 -23.50 -3.27 1.45
CA PRO A 75 -23.07 -3.24 2.83
C PRO A 75 -24.01 -2.37 3.68
N ASP A 76 -24.15 -2.69 4.94
CA ASP A 76 -24.83 -1.82 5.90
C ASP A 76 -24.03 -0.53 6.12
N GLN A 77 -22.70 -0.63 6.07
CA GLN A 77 -21.78 0.49 6.13
C GLN A 77 -20.54 0.23 5.26
N TYR A 78 -20.14 1.24 4.51
CA TYR A 78 -18.87 1.32 3.80
C TYR A 78 -18.00 2.37 4.50
N ALA A 79 -16.98 1.95 5.19
CA ALA A 79 -16.07 2.85 5.88
C ALA A 79 -14.79 3.08 5.06
N ILE A 80 -14.29 4.30 5.04
CA ILE A 80 -13.00 4.65 4.42
C ILE A 80 -12.08 5.15 5.52
N LEU A 81 -10.88 4.57 5.57
CA LEU A 81 -9.78 5.03 6.42
C LEU A 81 -8.70 5.64 5.55
N ASP A 82 -8.55 6.95 5.62
CA ASP A 82 -7.51 7.69 4.90
C ASP A 82 -6.93 8.80 5.78
N LEU A 83 -5.62 9.02 5.71
CA LEU A 83 -4.92 10.03 6.51
C LEU A 83 -4.95 11.42 5.86
N SER A 84 -5.23 11.51 4.56
CA SER A 84 -5.22 12.74 3.79
C SER A 84 -6.60 13.39 3.74
N ALA A 85 -6.73 14.57 4.30
CA ALA A 85 -7.98 15.35 4.21
C ALA A 85 -8.35 15.72 2.76
N ASP A 86 -7.35 15.97 1.90
CA ASP A 86 -7.55 16.25 0.48
C ASP A 86 -8.10 15.01 -0.26
N LEU A 87 -7.57 13.82 0.04
CA LEU A 87 -8.09 12.57 -0.54
C LEU A 87 -9.50 12.27 -0.04
N ARG A 88 -9.81 12.47 1.24
CA ARG A 88 -11.17 12.33 1.78
C ARG A 88 -12.18 13.21 1.05
N GLN A 89 -11.83 14.46 0.77
CA GLN A 89 -12.70 15.36 0.00
C GLN A 89 -12.93 14.82 -1.42
N ARG A 90 -11.88 14.41 -2.12
CA ARG A 90 -11.99 13.83 -3.47
C ARG A 90 -12.81 12.54 -3.49
N GLN A 91 -12.62 11.66 -2.51
CA GLN A 91 -13.42 10.46 -2.34
C GLN A 91 -14.90 10.79 -2.21
N GLN A 92 -15.23 11.78 -1.36
CA GLN A 92 -16.59 12.24 -1.18
C GLN A 92 -17.20 12.79 -2.49
N GLU A 93 -16.47 13.64 -3.21
CA GLU A 93 -16.89 14.19 -4.49
C GLU A 93 -17.09 13.09 -5.55
N THR A 94 -16.18 12.12 -5.63
CA THR A 94 -16.25 11.00 -6.58
C THR A 94 -17.47 10.13 -6.30
N ILE A 95 -17.69 9.73 -5.05
CA ILE A 95 -18.81 8.88 -4.67
C ILE A 95 -20.13 9.63 -4.83
N ALA A 96 -20.20 10.89 -4.39
CA ALA A 96 -21.40 11.72 -4.57
C ALA A 96 -21.79 11.90 -6.04
N LYS A 97 -20.81 11.95 -6.95
CA LYS A 97 -21.05 12.04 -8.40
C LYS A 97 -21.50 10.72 -9.01
N ALA A 98 -20.86 9.61 -8.63
CA ALA A 98 -21.09 8.31 -9.24
C ALA A 98 -22.30 7.56 -8.64
N ALA A 99 -22.49 7.64 -7.32
CA ALA A 99 -23.53 6.92 -6.58
C ALA A 99 -24.15 7.81 -5.48
N PRO A 100 -24.80 8.94 -5.85
CA PRO A 100 -25.30 9.91 -4.87
C PRO A 100 -26.29 9.32 -3.87
N HIS A 101 -27.09 8.35 -4.29
CA HIS A 101 -28.10 7.67 -3.47
C HIS A 101 -27.51 6.66 -2.46
N LEU A 102 -26.21 6.36 -2.56
CA LEU A 102 -25.50 5.46 -1.64
C LEU A 102 -24.54 6.21 -0.70
N LEU A 103 -24.41 7.52 -0.85
CA LEU A 103 -23.45 8.32 -0.08
C LEU A 103 -23.69 8.21 1.45
N ASP A 104 -24.94 8.12 1.89
CA ASP A 104 -25.30 7.99 3.29
C ASP A 104 -24.80 6.67 3.93
N ARG A 105 -24.40 5.70 3.12
CA ARG A 105 -23.79 4.45 3.59
C ARG A 105 -22.28 4.58 3.81
N VAL A 106 -21.67 5.67 3.33
CA VAL A 106 -20.22 5.86 3.39
C VAL A 106 -19.85 6.73 4.58
N VAL A 107 -18.91 6.26 5.38
CA VAL A 107 -18.36 6.99 6.52
C VAL A 107 -16.85 7.07 6.45
N TRP A 108 -16.26 8.17 6.92
CA TRP A 108 -14.81 8.33 7.00
C TRP A 108 -14.35 8.15 8.44
N LEU A 109 -13.45 7.18 8.64
CA LEU A 109 -12.88 6.88 9.94
C LEU A 109 -11.65 7.73 10.22
N ASP A 110 -11.49 8.15 11.48
CA ASP A 110 -10.29 8.86 11.95
C ASP A 110 -9.28 7.92 12.63
N ARG A 111 -9.71 6.71 12.96
CA ARG A 111 -8.92 5.69 13.64
C ARG A 111 -9.42 4.30 13.32
N LEU A 112 -8.55 3.32 13.52
CA LEU A 112 -8.90 1.91 13.45
C LEU A 112 -9.98 1.55 14.50
N PRO A 113 -10.99 0.74 14.17
CA PRO A 113 -11.91 0.19 15.15
C PRO A 113 -11.17 -0.77 16.10
N GLU A 114 -11.69 -0.95 17.31
CA GLU A 114 -11.12 -1.93 18.26
C GLU A 114 -11.28 -3.36 17.76
N THR A 115 -12.45 -3.67 17.23
CA THR A 115 -12.81 -4.94 16.60
C THR A 115 -13.61 -4.68 15.33
N PHE A 116 -13.52 -5.60 14.37
CA PHE A 116 -14.25 -5.50 13.13
C PHE A 116 -14.72 -6.87 12.65
N SER A 117 -15.87 -6.89 11.98
CA SER A 117 -16.36 -8.06 11.24
C SER A 117 -16.80 -7.61 9.85
N GLY A 118 -16.37 -8.32 8.81
CA GLY A 118 -16.64 -7.96 7.41
C GLY A 118 -15.39 -8.01 6.54
N VAL A 119 -15.30 -7.12 5.56
CA VAL A 119 -14.20 -7.05 4.61
C VAL A 119 -13.32 -5.86 4.92
N VAL A 120 -12.04 -6.09 5.17
CA VAL A 120 -11.01 -5.03 5.14
C VAL A 120 -10.35 -5.10 3.78
N LEU A 121 -10.47 -4.03 3.01
CA LEU A 121 -9.94 -3.92 1.65
C LEU A 121 -8.81 -2.90 1.59
N ALA A 122 -7.71 -3.25 0.95
CA ALA A 122 -6.67 -2.31 0.57
C ALA A 122 -6.13 -2.65 -0.82
N ASN A 123 -6.10 -1.65 -1.70
CA ASN A 123 -5.56 -1.77 -3.04
C ASN A 123 -4.36 -0.83 -3.19
N GLU A 124 -3.19 -1.38 -3.58
CA GLU A 124 -1.95 -0.62 -3.77
C GLU A 124 -1.63 0.26 -2.53
N LEU A 125 -1.63 -0.36 -1.35
CA LEU A 125 -1.35 0.29 -0.08
C LEU A 125 -0.03 -0.16 0.52
N LEU A 126 0.25 -1.47 0.46
CA LEU A 126 1.42 -2.04 1.14
C LEU A 126 2.72 -1.68 0.43
N ASP A 127 2.71 -1.59 -0.90
CA ASP A 127 3.84 -1.15 -1.74
C ASP A 127 4.31 0.27 -1.40
N ALA A 128 3.36 1.12 -0.95
CA ALA A 128 3.61 2.49 -0.54
C ALA A 128 4.01 2.63 0.95
N LEU A 129 3.89 1.57 1.77
CA LEU A 129 4.33 1.62 3.16
C LEU A 129 5.86 1.66 3.27
N PRO A 130 6.41 2.30 4.31
CA PRO A 130 7.85 2.36 4.49
C PRO A 130 8.50 0.98 4.48
N ALA A 131 9.51 0.81 3.64
CA ALA A 131 10.36 -0.37 3.59
C ALA A 131 11.80 0.01 3.90
N GLU A 132 12.50 -0.90 4.60
CA GLU A 132 13.92 -0.78 4.89
C GLU A 132 14.71 -1.45 3.77
N VAL A 133 15.65 -0.74 3.16
CA VAL A 133 16.58 -1.35 2.18
C VAL A 133 17.69 -2.05 2.95
N VAL A 134 17.83 -3.33 2.72
CA VAL A 134 18.79 -4.22 3.40
C VAL A 134 19.82 -4.72 2.41
N ALA A 135 21.07 -4.74 2.84
CA ALA A 135 22.19 -5.26 2.06
C ALA A 135 22.88 -6.40 2.81
N TRP A 136 23.01 -7.55 2.15
CA TRP A 136 23.82 -8.68 2.62
C TRP A 136 25.25 -8.52 2.08
N ARG A 137 26.23 -8.41 2.97
CA ARG A 137 27.65 -8.19 2.65
C ARG A 137 28.48 -9.34 3.21
N GLU A 138 29.74 -9.47 2.78
CA GLU A 138 30.65 -10.47 3.32
C GLU A 138 30.87 -10.35 4.84
N ASN A 139 30.82 -9.14 5.35
CA ASN A 139 31.07 -8.80 6.75
C ASN A 139 29.80 -8.57 7.59
N GLY A 140 28.61 -8.91 7.07
CA GLY A 140 27.35 -8.82 7.82
C GLY A 140 26.18 -8.27 7.02
N ILE A 141 25.09 -7.98 7.75
CA ILE A 141 23.86 -7.44 7.20
C ILE A 141 23.75 -5.96 7.57
N PHE A 142 23.43 -5.14 6.58
CA PHE A 142 23.38 -3.68 6.72
C PHE A 142 22.00 -3.14 6.33
N ASN A 143 21.56 -2.11 7.08
CA ASN A 143 20.47 -1.25 6.67
C ASN A 143 21.06 -0.11 5.82
N ARG A 144 20.54 0.10 4.62
CA ARG A 144 20.89 1.20 3.74
C ARG A 144 19.97 2.37 4.00
N GLY A 145 20.51 3.43 4.53
CA GLY A 145 19.82 4.71 4.75
C GLY A 145 20.36 5.80 3.82
N VAL A 146 19.87 7.00 4.04
CA VAL A 146 20.25 8.19 3.28
C VAL A 146 21.20 9.06 4.09
N ALA A 147 22.27 9.50 3.46
CA ALA A 147 23.19 10.51 3.98
C ALA A 147 23.31 11.69 3.01
N VAL A 148 23.98 12.75 3.45
CA VAL A 148 24.35 13.88 2.60
C VAL A 148 25.86 13.84 2.41
N ASP A 149 26.31 13.86 1.17
CA ASP A 149 27.73 13.88 0.84
C ASP A 149 28.38 15.27 1.02
N ALA A 150 29.66 15.36 0.74
CA ALA A 150 30.41 16.61 0.87
C ALA A 150 29.97 17.71 -0.13
N ALA A 151 29.27 17.33 -1.20
CA ALA A 151 28.71 18.26 -2.18
C ALA A 151 27.28 18.71 -1.83
N GLY A 152 26.71 18.19 -0.72
CA GLY A 152 25.33 18.48 -0.29
C GLY A 152 24.27 17.64 -1.01
N CYS A 153 24.67 16.58 -1.71
CA CYS A 153 23.76 15.68 -2.41
C CYS A 153 23.39 14.48 -1.56
N PHE A 154 22.16 13.96 -1.73
CA PHE A 154 21.76 12.71 -1.10
C PHE A 154 22.53 11.53 -1.68
N THR A 155 22.92 10.62 -0.80
CA THR A 155 23.63 9.39 -1.15
C THR A 155 23.23 8.25 -0.23
N TRP A 156 23.46 7.00 -0.66
CA TRP A 156 23.30 5.85 0.19
C TRP A 156 24.38 5.77 1.26
N SER A 157 23.99 5.37 2.47
CA SER A 157 24.87 5.10 3.59
C SER A 157 24.44 3.80 4.26
N GLU A 158 25.41 2.94 4.57
CA GLU A 158 25.16 1.65 5.23
C GLU A 158 25.51 1.72 6.71
N ARG A 159 24.65 1.17 7.55
CA ARG A 159 24.89 0.92 8.97
C ARG A 159 24.56 -0.53 9.30
N PRO A 160 25.23 -1.17 10.26
CA PRO A 160 24.85 -2.54 10.65
C PRO A 160 23.36 -2.61 10.98
N ALA A 161 22.68 -3.61 10.43
CA ALA A 161 21.28 -3.87 10.78
C ALA A 161 21.19 -4.31 12.25
N SER A 162 20.06 -4.00 12.89
CA SER A 162 19.85 -4.35 14.30
C SER A 162 18.37 -4.61 14.61
N GLY A 163 18.10 -5.21 15.78
CA GLY A 163 16.75 -5.44 16.28
C GLY A 163 15.89 -6.29 15.33
N ALA A 164 14.62 -5.92 15.16
CA ALA A 164 13.66 -6.67 14.36
C ALA A 164 14.07 -6.76 12.87
N LEU A 165 14.73 -5.72 12.34
CA LEU A 165 15.21 -5.72 10.96
C LEU A 165 16.30 -6.77 10.75
N LEU A 166 17.28 -6.83 11.66
CA LEU A 166 18.34 -7.83 11.60
C LEU A 166 17.77 -9.25 11.67
N ALA A 167 16.89 -9.50 12.64
CA ALA A 167 16.27 -10.81 12.81
C ALA A 167 15.48 -11.25 11.56
N ALA A 168 14.73 -10.32 10.94
CA ALA A 168 14.01 -10.59 9.70
C ALA A 168 14.98 -10.88 8.54
N ALA A 169 16.02 -10.08 8.40
CA ALA A 169 17.02 -10.23 7.34
C ALA A 169 17.84 -11.51 7.48
N GLU A 170 18.21 -11.93 8.70
CA GLU A 170 18.88 -13.19 8.97
C GLU A 170 18.00 -14.39 8.59
N ALA A 171 16.73 -14.36 8.97
CA ALA A 171 15.77 -15.42 8.64
C ALA A 171 15.59 -15.56 7.11
N ILE A 172 15.48 -14.45 6.39
CA ILE A 172 15.37 -14.42 4.93
C ILE A 172 16.67 -14.90 4.29
N GLY A 173 17.82 -14.35 4.70
CA GLY A 173 19.12 -14.71 4.16
C GLY A 173 19.44 -16.20 4.31
N THR A 174 19.08 -16.79 5.46
CA THR A 174 19.24 -18.22 5.72
C THR A 174 18.28 -19.06 4.88
N LYS A 175 17.01 -18.66 4.81
CA LYS A 175 15.97 -19.41 4.08
C LYS A 175 16.22 -19.49 2.57
N TYR A 176 16.75 -18.40 1.99
CA TYR A 176 16.94 -18.27 0.55
C TYR A 176 18.40 -18.31 0.12
N GLU A 177 19.33 -18.57 1.05
CA GLU A 177 20.77 -18.67 0.80
C GLU A 177 21.31 -17.44 0.04
N LEU A 178 20.93 -16.24 0.52
CA LEU A 178 21.26 -14.99 -0.17
C LEU A 178 22.79 -14.75 -0.16
N PRO A 179 23.42 -14.52 -1.33
CA PRO A 179 24.84 -14.30 -1.42
C PRO A 179 25.23 -12.88 -0.96
N PRO A 180 26.50 -12.68 -0.58
CA PRO A 180 27.04 -11.33 -0.42
C PRO A 180 26.87 -10.50 -1.71
N GLY A 181 26.48 -9.23 -1.54
CA GLY A 181 26.14 -8.33 -2.64
C GLY A 181 24.66 -8.27 -2.96
N PHE A 182 23.83 -9.12 -2.34
CA PHE A 182 22.39 -9.05 -2.48
C PHE A 182 21.83 -7.84 -1.73
N GLU A 183 20.86 -7.16 -2.34
CA GLU A 183 20.10 -6.05 -1.75
C GLU A 183 18.62 -6.30 -1.97
N SER A 184 17.79 -5.94 -1.00
CA SER A 184 16.33 -6.05 -1.11
C SER A 184 15.64 -5.22 -0.04
N GLU A 185 14.33 -5.10 -0.14
CA GLU A 185 13.50 -4.38 0.79
C GLU A 185 12.87 -5.34 1.81
N ILE A 186 12.70 -4.84 3.04
CA ILE A 186 11.92 -5.51 4.10
C ILE A 186 10.98 -4.46 4.69
N SER A 187 9.67 -4.61 4.48
CA SER A 187 8.68 -3.74 5.09
C SER A 187 8.21 -4.31 6.43
N LEU A 188 8.84 -3.87 7.52
CA LEU A 188 8.35 -4.14 8.88
C LEU A 188 7.01 -3.44 9.12
N ALA A 189 6.78 -2.30 8.45
CA ALA A 189 5.53 -1.56 8.54
C ALA A 189 4.35 -2.36 7.95
N ALA A 190 4.50 -2.96 6.76
CA ALA A 190 3.48 -3.79 6.15
C ALA A 190 3.15 -5.02 6.99
N ARG A 191 4.18 -5.66 7.57
CA ARG A 191 4.00 -6.79 8.50
C ARG A 191 3.22 -6.39 9.75
N ALA A 192 3.59 -5.27 10.38
CA ALA A 192 2.91 -4.75 11.56
C ALA A 192 1.46 -4.34 11.25
N TRP A 193 1.24 -3.70 10.11
CA TRP A 193 -0.08 -3.28 9.65
C TRP A 193 -1.00 -4.50 9.41
N SER A 194 -0.50 -5.53 8.73
CA SER A 194 -1.26 -6.77 8.49
C SER A 194 -1.57 -7.51 9.78
N ALA A 195 -0.61 -7.59 10.71
CA ALA A 195 -0.80 -8.21 12.02
C ALA A 195 -1.82 -7.44 12.88
N GLU A 196 -1.82 -6.11 12.84
CA GLU A 196 -2.78 -5.27 13.55
C GLU A 196 -4.21 -5.51 13.04
N TRP A 197 -4.42 -5.59 11.72
CA TRP A 197 -5.72 -5.94 11.18
C TRP A 197 -6.15 -7.37 11.50
N ALA A 198 -5.22 -8.34 11.43
CA ALA A 198 -5.51 -9.72 11.79
C ALA A 198 -5.95 -9.85 13.27
N HIS A 199 -5.37 -9.01 14.14
CA HIS A 199 -5.76 -8.97 15.56
C HIS A 199 -7.17 -8.36 15.78
N ARG A 200 -7.54 -7.35 14.98
CA ARG A 200 -8.83 -6.66 15.08
C ARG A 200 -9.98 -7.37 14.39
N LEU A 201 -9.67 -8.20 13.39
CA LEU A 201 -10.67 -8.88 12.59
C LEU A 201 -11.25 -10.08 13.35
N SER A 202 -12.48 -9.93 13.86
CA SER A 202 -13.17 -11.00 14.58
C SER A 202 -13.79 -12.04 13.65
N CYS A 203 -14.29 -11.61 12.49
CA CYS A 203 -14.86 -12.49 11.47
C CYS A 203 -14.81 -11.79 10.10
N GLY A 204 -14.39 -12.48 9.06
CA GLY A 204 -14.30 -11.92 7.71
C GLY A 204 -12.93 -12.12 7.07
N ALA A 205 -12.52 -11.20 6.22
CA ALA A 205 -11.25 -11.30 5.52
C ALA A 205 -10.56 -9.94 5.36
N LEU A 206 -9.24 -9.99 5.32
CA LEU A 206 -8.37 -8.94 4.86
C LEU A 206 -8.05 -9.21 3.38
N LEU A 207 -8.58 -8.38 2.49
CA LEU A 207 -8.40 -8.48 1.04
C LEU A 207 -7.37 -7.43 0.60
N LEU A 208 -6.18 -7.90 0.32
CA LEU A 208 -5.04 -7.07 -0.11
C LEU A 208 -4.75 -7.32 -1.58
N ILE A 209 -4.70 -6.27 -2.37
CA ILE A 209 -4.39 -6.32 -3.80
C ILE A 209 -3.21 -5.38 -4.02
N ASP A 210 -2.06 -5.95 -4.37
CA ASP A 210 -0.84 -5.18 -4.46
C ASP A 210 0.17 -5.81 -5.43
N TYR A 211 1.20 -5.04 -5.80
CA TYR A 211 2.30 -5.51 -6.63
C TYR A 211 3.29 -6.29 -5.78
N GLY A 212 3.61 -7.50 -6.21
CA GLY A 212 4.53 -8.30 -5.44
C GLY A 212 4.85 -9.64 -6.08
N PHE A 213 5.62 -10.41 -5.34
CA PHE A 213 6.02 -11.75 -5.73
C PHE A 213 5.95 -12.67 -4.51
N PRO A 214 5.62 -13.95 -4.69
CA PRO A 214 5.87 -14.92 -3.63
C PRO A 214 7.31 -14.85 -3.17
N GLN A 215 7.58 -14.99 -1.89
CA GLN A 215 8.91 -14.81 -1.30
C GLN A 215 10.04 -15.51 -2.06
N ARG A 216 9.78 -16.71 -2.60
CA ARG A 216 10.78 -17.45 -3.40
C ARG A 216 11.20 -16.71 -4.67
N GLU A 217 10.31 -15.92 -5.26
CA GLU A 217 10.60 -15.11 -6.43
C GLU A 217 11.11 -13.73 -6.05
N PHE A 218 10.61 -13.19 -4.94
CA PHE A 218 11.02 -11.88 -4.42
C PHE A 218 12.51 -11.91 -4.06
N TYR A 219 12.97 -12.94 -3.35
CA TYR A 219 14.37 -13.12 -2.93
C TYR A 219 15.17 -14.01 -3.90
N HIS A 220 14.78 -14.06 -5.16
CA HIS A 220 15.52 -14.82 -6.16
C HIS A 220 16.82 -14.10 -6.56
N GLN A 221 17.91 -14.84 -6.81
CA GLN A 221 19.23 -14.29 -7.14
C GLN A 221 19.24 -13.30 -8.30
N GLN A 222 18.33 -13.43 -9.27
CA GLN A 222 18.17 -12.48 -10.38
C GLN A 222 17.58 -11.12 -9.96
N ARG A 223 17.10 -10.97 -8.72
CA ARG A 223 16.59 -9.73 -8.15
C ARG A 223 17.55 -9.16 -7.09
N ALA A 224 18.84 -9.35 -7.29
CA ALA A 224 19.87 -8.97 -6.32
C ALA A 224 19.98 -7.44 -6.06
N SER A 225 19.24 -6.60 -6.78
CA SER A 225 19.19 -5.15 -6.59
C SER A 225 17.89 -4.65 -5.93
N GLY A 226 17.03 -5.58 -5.47
CA GLY A 226 15.74 -5.24 -4.89
C GLY A 226 14.68 -4.85 -5.92
N THR A 227 13.62 -4.22 -5.43
CA THR A 227 12.41 -3.85 -6.19
C THR A 227 12.05 -2.38 -6.04
N LEU A 228 12.84 -1.59 -5.29
CA LEU A 228 12.58 -0.18 -5.07
C LEU A 228 12.42 0.56 -6.41
N MET A 229 11.29 1.23 -6.57
CA MET A 229 10.95 1.96 -7.77
C MET A 229 10.39 3.33 -7.43
N CYS A 230 10.71 4.31 -8.25
CA CYS A 230 10.20 5.66 -8.12
C CYS A 230 9.34 6.00 -9.34
N HIS A 231 8.26 6.72 -9.12
CA HIS A 231 7.36 7.16 -10.19
C HIS A 231 7.17 8.68 -10.15
N TYR A 232 7.34 9.30 -11.30
CA TYR A 232 7.08 10.72 -11.47
C TYR A 232 6.55 10.99 -12.88
N ARG A 233 5.35 11.57 -12.99
CA ARG A 233 4.68 11.90 -14.26
C ARG A 233 4.69 10.75 -15.26
N HIS A 234 4.24 9.58 -14.84
CA HIS A 234 4.16 8.34 -15.63
C HIS A 234 5.52 7.80 -16.09
N ARG A 235 6.61 8.16 -15.43
CA ARG A 235 7.95 7.63 -15.69
C ARG A 235 8.46 6.91 -14.45
N ALA A 236 8.80 5.64 -14.62
CA ALA A 236 9.47 4.84 -13.61
C ALA A 236 11.00 5.06 -13.69
N HIS A 237 11.65 5.15 -12.53
CA HIS A 237 13.11 5.21 -12.41
C HIS A 237 13.55 4.64 -11.06
N ALA A 238 14.83 4.24 -10.94
CA ALA A 238 15.37 3.60 -9.75
C ALA A 238 16.14 4.55 -8.81
N ASP A 239 16.12 5.87 -9.06
CA ASP A 239 16.87 6.84 -8.26
C ASP A 239 15.94 7.55 -7.25
N PRO A 240 15.94 7.16 -5.95
CA PRO A 240 15.07 7.78 -4.95
C PRO A 240 15.53 9.20 -4.56
N PHE A 241 16.73 9.61 -4.98
CA PHE A 241 17.30 10.92 -4.69
C PHE A 241 16.97 11.99 -5.73
N TRP A 242 16.45 11.57 -6.88
CA TRP A 242 15.97 12.52 -7.89
C TRP A 242 14.60 13.08 -7.47
N LEU A 243 14.48 14.39 -7.35
CA LEU A 243 13.28 15.11 -6.92
C LEU A 243 12.66 14.57 -5.62
N PRO A 244 13.40 14.50 -4.50
CA PRO A 244 12.91 13.92 -3.25
C PRO A 244 11.66 14.67 -2.75
N GLY A 245 10.65 13.91 -2.31
CA GLY A 245 9.34 14.43 -1.88
C GLY A 245 8.35 14.68 -3.01
N LEU A 246 8.78 14.63 -4.29
CA LEU A 246 7.91 14.75 -5.46
C LEU A 246 7.70 13.42 -6.19
N ASN A 247 8.51 12.41 -5.89
CA ASN A 247 8.37 11.06 -6.43
C ASN A 247 7.48 10.22 -5.52
N ASP A 248 6.67 9.38 -6.12
CA ASP A 248 6.16 8.19 -5.44
C ASP A 248 7.29 7.15 -5.34
N ILE A 249 7.52 6.61 -4.16
CA ILE A 249 8.56 5.60 -3.92
C ILE A 249 7.86 4.36 -3.39
N THR A 250 7.93 3.29 -4.16
CA THR A 250 7.29 2.02 -3.87
C THR A 250 8.31 0.88 -3.82
N ALA A 251 7.97 -0.18 -3.10
CA ALA A 251 8.66 -1.45 -3.12
C ALA A 251 7.63 -2.56 -3.27
N HIS A 252 7.95 -3.59 -4.04
CA HIS A 252 7.04 -4.74 -4.17
C HIS A 252 6.78 -5.40 -2.81
N VAL A 253 5.63 -6.05 -2.68
CA VAL A 253 5.21 -6.79 -1.48
C VAL A 253 5.64 -8.26 -1.59
N ASP A 254 6.15 -8.84 -0.47
CA ASP A 254 6.58 -10.24 -0.36
C ASP A 254 5.57 -11.15 0.37
#